data_e8ae61ff8fafcbd35d268a60f3a1f96d
#
_entry.id   e8ae61ff8fafcbd35d268a60f3a1f96d
#
_cell.length_a   1.000
_cell.length_b   1.000
_cell.length_c   1.000
_cell.angle_alpha   90.00
_cell.angle_beta   90.00
_cell.angle_gamma   90.00
#
_symmetry.space_group_name_H-M   'P 1'
#
loop_
_entity.id
_entity.type
_entity.pdbx_description
1 polymer ?
#
loop_
_entity_poly.entity_id
_entity_poly.type
_entity_poly.pdbx_seq_one_letter_code
_entity_poly.pdbx_strand_id
1 'polypeptide(L)'
;PGVRIDSASRVSIGESTMLAAGAYITDADWHDVYDRTQPIGQTAPVVLERNVWIGDGAIVCKGVRIGENSVIGAGSVVTKDIPANVIAAGNPAKPIKPLDPNLPLTTRQDMLGDGIAVAKQMDALERWLRQDNTWWRWFRSKIAPRRED
;
A
#
# COMPACT_ATOMS: atom_id res chain seq x y z
N PRO A 1 1.21 -7.42 5.22
CA PRO A 1 1.38 -8.86 4.91
C PRO A 1 0.91 -9.15 3.48
N GLY A 2 1.56 -10.11 2.79
CA GLY A 2 1.13 -10.54 1.46
C GLY A 2 1.49 -9.61 0.29
N VAL A 3 2.36 -8.64 0.47
CA VAL A 3 2.93 -7.88 -0.65
C VAL A 3 3.74 -8.82 -1.53
N ARG A 4 3.57 -8.70 -2.85
CA ARG A 4 4.30 -9.48 -3.84
C ARG A 4 5.01 -8.56 -4.81
N ILE A 5 6.30 -8.82 -5.04
CA ILE A 5 7.12 -8.12 -6.04
C ILE A 5 7.80 -9.17 -6.89
N ASP A 6 7.44 -9.21 -8.18
CA ASP A 6 8.06 -10.08 -9.16
C ASP A 6 8.86 -9.21 -10.14
N SER A 7 10.17 -9.43 -10.23
CA SER A 7 11.04 -8.63 -11.08
C SER A 7 11.92 -9.51 -11.96
N ALA A 8 11.86 -9.27 -13.26
CA ALA A 8 12.73 -9.86 -14.27
C ALA A 8 13.78 -8.86 -14.78
N SER A 9 13.59 -7.58 -14.55
CA SER A 9 14.47 -6.50 -15.01
C SER A 9 14.82 -5.57 -13.83
N ARG A 10 13.89 -4.67 -13.47
CA ARG A 10 14.15 -3.69 -12.42
C ARG A 10 12.86 -3.16 -11.78
N VAL A 11 12.77 -3.25 -10.46
CA VAL A 11 11.81 -2.51 -9.64
C VAL A 11 12.59 -1.61 -8.69
N SER A 12 12.33 -0.30 -8.76
CA SER A 12 12.93 0.70 -7.87
C SER A 12 11.85 1.28 -6.95
N ILE A 13 12.14 1.28 -5.66
CA ILE A 13 11.21 1.77 -4.63
C ILE A 13 11.92 2.86 -3.84
N GLY A 14 11.36 4.07 -3.89
CA GLY A 14 11.87 5.24 -3.19
C GLY A 14 11.65 5.17 -1.68
N GLU A 15 12.37 6.02 -0.97
CA GLU A 15 12.30 6.14 0.49
C GLU A 15 10.89 6.43 0.97
N SER A 16 10.54 5.98 2.17
CA SER A 16 9.25 6.19 2.83
C SER A 16 8.03 5.62 2.07
N THR A 17 8.25 4.90 0.97
CA THR A 17 7.16 4.26 0.22
C THR A 17 6.47 3.19 1.06
N MET A 18 5.16 3.17 1.01
CA MET A 18 4.32 2.20 1.71
C MET A 18 3.62 1.27 0.73
N LEU A 19 3.74 -0.03 0.97
CA LEU A 19 3.03 -1.08 0.25
C LEU A 19 2.04 -1.73 1.20
N ALA A 20 0.75 -1.57 0.95
CA ALA A 20 -0.29 -2.15 1.77
C ALA A 20 -0.51 -3.63 1.48
N ALA A 21 -1.36 -4.29 2.25
CA ALA A 21 -1.58 -5.74 2.16
C ALA A 21 -2.01 -6.16 0.75
N GLY A 22 -1.39 -7.24 0.24
CA GLY A 22 -1.72 -7.79 -1.07
C GLY A 22 -1.33 -6.94 -2.27
N ALA A 23 -0.63 -5.82 -2.09
CA ALA A 23 -0.11 -5.05 -3.22
C ALA A 23 0.81 -5.92 -4.09
N TYR A 24 0.66 -5.82 -5.41
CA TYR A 24 1.45 -6.57 -6.38
C TYR A 24 2.16 -5.64 -7.34
N ILE A 25 3.47 -5.80 -7.49
CA ILE A 25 4.30 -5.01 -8.41
C ILE A 25 5.01 -5.97 -9.33
N THR A 26 4.94 -5.71 -10.65
CA THR A 26 5.66 -6.52 -11.65
C THR A 26 6.21 -5.67 -12.76
N ASP A 27 7.44 -5.99 -13.20
CA ASP A 27 8.13 -5.32 -14.30
C ASP A 27 8.17 -6.16 -15.59
N ALA A 28 7.43 -7.27 -15.62
CA ALA A 28 7.47 -8.20 -16.76
C ALA A 28 6.09 -8.78 -17.10
N ASP A 29 5.94 -9.17 -18.36
CA ASP A 29 5.00 -10.20 -18.77
C ASP A 29 5.67 -11.56 -18.53
N TRP A 30 5.04 -12.42 -17.75
CA TRP A 30 5.64 -13.70 -17.36
C TRP A 30 5.55 -14.78 -18.44
N HIS A 31 4.96 -14.43 -19.59
CA HIS A 31 5.00 -15.19 -20.83
C HIS A 31 4.94 -14.24 -22.01
N ASP A 32 5.52 -14.63 -23.15
CA ASP A 32 5.31 -13.87 -24.37
C ASP A 32 3.85 -13.99 -24.84
N VAL A 33 3.32 -12.92 -25.41
CA VAL A 33 1.90 -12.86 -25.82
C VAL A 33 1.59 -13.78 -26.97
N TYR A 34 2.55 -13.98 -27.88
CA TYR A 34 2.38 -14.80 -29.08
C TYR A 34 3.02 -16.19 -28.94
N ASP A 35 4.17 -16.29 -28.28
CA ASP A 35 4.85 -17.55 -27.97
C ASP A 35 4.88 -17.81 -26.45
N ARG A 36 3.83 -18.44 -25.93
CA ARG A 36 3.68 -18.72 -24.49
C ARG A 36 4.62 -19.80 -23.96
N THR A 37 5.45 -20.39 -24.80
CA THR A 37 6.53 -21.30 -24.36
C THR A 37 7.73 -20.51 -23.83
N GLN A 38 7.83 -19.22 -24.17
CA GLN A 38 8.86 -18.34 -23.63
C GLN A 38 8.53 -17.98 -22.16
N PRO A 39 9.45 -18.24 -21.24
CA PRO A 39 9.19 -18.09 -19.79
C PRO A 39 9.07 -16.64 -19.35
N ILE A 40 9.63 -15.69 -20.07
CA ILE A 40 9.57 -14.25 -19.81
C ILE A 40 9.29 -13.54 -21.12
N GLY A 41 8.22 -12.74 -21.16
CA GLY A 41 7.87 -11.88 -22.27
C GLY A 41 8.55 -10.51 -22.17
N GLN A 42 7.83 -9.45 -22.51
CA GLN A 42 8.38 -8.10 -22.48
C GLN A 42 8.57 -7.62 -21.03
N THR A 43 9.70 -6.95 -20.80
CA THR A 43 10.03 -6.32 -19.53
C THR A 43 10.13 -4.81 -19.69
N ALA A 44 9.76 -4.06 -18.67
CA ALA A 44 10.00 -2.62 -18.57
C ALA A 44 10.09 -2.21 -17.09
N PRO A 45 11.10 -1.40 -16.72
CA PRO A 45 11.33 -1.04 -15.31
C PRO A 45 10.12 -0.37 -14.66
N VAL A 46 9.90 -0.69 -13.37
CA VAL A 46 8.93 0.02 -12.53
C VAL A 46 9.68 0.93 -11.57
N VAL A 47 9.19 2.16 -11.43
CA VAL A 47 9.77 3.17 -10.53
C VAL A 47 8.68 3.73 -9.62
N LEU A 48 8.77 3.46 -8.33
CA LEU A 48 8.03 4.15 -7.30
C LEU A 48 8.95 5.22 -6.70
N GLU A 49 8.57 6.48 -6.80
CA GLU A 49 9.33 7.57 -6.22
C GLU A 49 9.17 7.65 -4.70
N ARG A 50 9.76 8.64 -4.07
CA ARG A 50 9.72 8.83 -2.63
C ARG A 50 8.27 8.98 -2.12
N ASN A 51 7.98 8.40 -0.93
CA ASN A 51 6.72 8.57 -0.21
C ASN A 51 5.47 8.18 -1.02
N VAL A 52 5.58 7.22 -1.94
CA VAL A 52 4.43 6.65 -2.66
C VAL A 52 3.67 5.70 -1.74
N TRP A 53 2.34 5.74 -1.78
CA TRP A 53 1.50 4.79 -1.06
C TRP A 53 0.72 3.92 -2.05
N ILE A 54 1.01 2.64 -2.07
CA ILE A 54 0.26 1.63 -2.83
C ILE A 54 -0.78 1.00 -1.91
N GLY A 55 -2.05 1.18 -2.25
CA GLY A 55 -3.20 0.67 -1.47
C GLY A 55 -3.35 -0.85 -1.52
N ASP A 56 -4.20 -1.38 -0.63
CA ASP A 56 -4.44 -2.81 -0.50
C ASP A 56 -4.87 -3.44 -1.83
N GLY A 57 -4.23 -4.55 -2.20
CA GLY A 57 -4.54 -5.29 -3.42
C GLY A 57 -4.32 -4.53 -4.73
N ALA A 58 -3.70 -3.36 -4.70
CA ALA A 58 -3.39 -2.64 -5.94
C ALA A 58 -2.28 -3.34 -6.73
N ILE A 59 -2.36 -3.26 -8.06
CA ILE A 59 -1.42 -3.87 -9.00
C ILE A 59 -0.69 -2.77 -9.76
N VAL A 60 0.64 -2.82 -9.77
CA VAL A 60 1.49 -1.94 -10.59
C VAL A 60 2.13 -2.77 -11.68
N CYS A 61 1.80 -2.44 -12.94
CA CYS A 61 2.29 -3.14 -14.11
C CYS A 61 3.66 -2.61 -14.57
N LYS A 62 4.32 -3.38 -15.42
CA LYS A 62 5.60 -3.05 -16.03
C LYS A 62 5.61 -1.68 -16.71
N GLY A 63 6.75 -1.02 -16.69
CA GLY A 63 6.99 0.26 -17.37
C GLY A 63 6.36 1.48 -16.71
N VAL A 64 5.79 1.33 -15.51
CA VAL A 64 5.09 2.40 -14.80
C VAL A 64 6.06 3.18 -13.90
N ARG A 65 5.96 4.51 -13.97
CA ARG A 65 6.54 5.44 -12.99
C ARG A 65 5.43 6.08 -12.16
N ILE A 66 5.52 6.00 -10.85
CA ILE A 66 4.60 6.68 -9.92
C ILE A 66 5.38 7.79 -9.23
N GLY A 67 4.94 9.03 -9.43
CA GLY A 67 5.56 10.24 -8.89
C GLY A 67 5.45 10.33 -7.38
N GLU A 68 6.36 11.11 -6.80
CA GLU A 68 6.48 11.26 -5.34
C GLU A 68 5.17 11.68 -4.67
N ASN A 69 5.02 11.28 -3.41
CA ASN A 69 3.87 11.55 -2.55
C ASN A 69 2.51 11.03 -3.07
N SER A 70 2.47 10.35 -4.23
CA SER A 70 1.19 9.91 -4.79
C SER A 70 0.63 8.70 -4.08
N VAL A 71 -0.69 8.63 -4.04
CA VAL A 71 -1.46 7.55 -3.41
C VAL A 71 -2.21 6.77 -4.48
N ILE A 72 -2.02 5.46 -4.50
CA ILE A 72 -2.79 4.55 -5.34
C ILE A 72 -3.87 3.89 -4.48
N GLY A 73 -5.12 4.10 -4.85
CA GLY A 73 -6.27 3.55 -4.13
C GLY A 73 -6.29 2.01 -4.14
N ALA A 74 -6.91 1.42 -3.13
CA ALA A 74 -7.03 -0.03 -3.00
C ALA A 74 -7.68 -0.68 -4.24
N GLY A 75 -7.20 -1.86 -4.63
CA GLY A 75 -7.71 -2.63 -5.77
C GLY A 75 -7.46 -2.00 -7.16
N SER A 76 -6.69 -0.93 -7.24
CA SER A 76 -6.40 -0.25 -8.51
C SER A 76 -5.39 -1.02 -9.36
N VAL A 77 -5.47 -0.86 -10.69
CA VAL A 77 -4.53 -1.44 -11.65
C VAL A 77 -3.82 -0.32 -12.39
N VAL A 78 -2.56 -0.09 -12.06
CA VAL A 78 -1.74 0.97 -12.65
C VAL A 78 -1.03 0.45 -13.89
N THR A 79 -1.42 0.96 -15.05
CA THR A 79 -0.86 0.56 -16.37
C THR A 79 -0.17 1.71 -17.10
N LYS A 80 -0.19 2.90 -16.52
CA LYS A 80 0.45 4.12 -17.05
C LYS A 80 1.04 4.93 -15.93
N ASP A 81 1.95 5.82 -16.26
CA ASP A 81 2.58 6.72 -15.30
C ASP A 81 1.54 7.54 -14.53
N ILE A 82 1.81 7.73 -13.26
CA ILE A 82 1.03 8.58 -12.36
C ILE A 82 1.91 9.77 -11.96
N PRO A 83 1.42 11.00 -12.16
CA PRO A 83 2.17 12.19 -11.77
C PRO A 83 2.36 12.27 -10.24
N ALA A 84 3.28 13.12 -9.79
CA ALA A 84 3.52 13.35 -8.38
C ALA A 84 2.35 14.09 -7.71
N ASN A 85 2.22 13.92 -6.39
CA ASN A 85 1.30 14.65 -5.54
C ASN A 85 -0.18 14.49 -5.93
N VAL A 86 -0.59 13.29 -6.32
CA VAL A 86 -1.98 12.98 -6.66
C VAL A 86 -2.50 11.74 -5.93
N ILE A 87 -3.82 11.64 -5.82
CA ILE A 87 -4.51 10.39 -5.54
C ILE A 87 -5.00 9.84 -6.89
N ALA A 88 -4.65 8.60 -7.19
CA ALA A 88 -5.09 7.87 -8.38
C ALA A 88 -5.78 6.57 -7.99
N ALA A 89 -6.84 6.20 -8.72
CA ALA A 89 -7.51 4.93 -8.47
C ALA A 89 -8.25 4.42 -9.72
N GLY A 90 -8.71 3.17 -9.64
CA GLY A 90 -9.51 2.50 -10.64
C GLY A 90 -8.74 1.46 -11.47
N ASN A 91 -9.42 0.85 -12.44
CA ASN A 91 -8.86 -0.10 -13.38
C ASN A 91 -9.27 0.29 -14.81
N PRO A 92 -8.37 0.88 -15.64
CA PRO A 92 -7.03 1.32 -15.27
C PRO A 92 -7.04 2.52 -14.30
N ALA A 93 -6.03 2.63 -13.45
CA ALA A 93 -5.89 3.73 -12.51
C ALA A 93 -5.68 5.07 -13.23
N LYS A 94 -6.37 6.10 -12.75
CA LYS A 94 -6.26 7.48 -13.25
C LYS A 94 -6.18 8.45 -12.07
N PRO A 95 -5.48 9.59 -12.21
CA PRO A 95 -5.54 10.65 -11.22
C PRO A 95 -6.98 11.08 -10.95
N ILE A 96 -7.38 11.12 -9.67
CA ILE A 96 -8.72 11.53 -9.22
C ILE A 96 -8.68 12.98 -8.74
N LYS A 97 -7.67 13.32 -7.92
CA LYS A 97 -7.47 14.66 -7.39
C LYS A 97 -6.01 14.89 -7.01
N PRO A 98 -5.52 16.15 -7.07
CA PRO A 98 -4.23 16.52 -6.50
C PRO A 98 -4.29 16.47 -4.96
N LEU A 99 -3.13 16.26 -4.33
CA LEU A 99 -2.95 16.53 -2.90
C LEU A 99 -2.95 18.04 -2.66
N ASP A 100 -3.47 18.47 -1.52
CA ASP A 100 -3.46 19.89 -1.14
C ASP A 100 -2.02 20.32 -0.78
N PRO A 101 -1.39 21.23 -1.53
CA PRO A 101 -0.02 21.66 -1.27
C PRO A 101 0.13 22.47 0.04
N ASN A 102 -0.96 22.92 0.65
CA ASN A 102 -0.93 23.69 1.90
C ASN A 102 -0.95 22.77 3.13
N LEU A 103 -1.20 21.47 2.97
CA LEU A 103 -1.18 20.52 4.07
C LEU A 103 0.22 19.89 4.21
N PRO A 104 0.75 19.82 5.45
CA PRO A 104 2.04 19.18 5.68
C PRO A 104 1.95 17.68 5.42
N LEU A 105 2.94 17.15 4.70
CA LEU A 105 3.11 15.70 4.51
C LEU A 105 4.08 15.18 5.58
N THR A 106 3.57 14.36 6.48
CA THR A 106 4.40 13.60 7.43
C THR A 106 4.58 12.19 6.89
N THR A 107 5.82 11.74 6.79
CA THR A 107 6.15 10.43 6.25
C THR A 107 6.23 9.37 7.36
N ARG A 108 6.20 8.10 6.98
CA ARG A 108 6.47 6.99 7.92
C ARG A 108 7.86 7.09 8.54
N GLN A 109 8.83 7.61 7.84
CA GLN A 109 10.18 7.78 8.34
C GLN A 109 10.24 8.79 9.49
N ASP A 110 9.48 9.87 9.40
CA ASP A 110 9.37 10.87 10.48
C ASP A 110 8.80 10.24 11.74
N MET A 111 7.81 9.36 11.61
CA MET A 111 7.25 8.60 12.72
C MET A 111 8.27 7.64 13.35
N LEU A 112 9.08 6.95 12.53
CA LEU A 112 10.05 5.96 13.00
C LEU A 112 11.34 6.58 13.56
N GLY A 113 11.60 7.87 13.28
CA GLY A 113 12.78 8.61 13.76
C GLY A 113 12.85 8.77 15.28
N ASP A 114 11.70 8.74 15.97
CA ASP A 114 11.63 8.72 17.44
C ASP A 114 11.02 7.39 17.94
N GLY A 115 11.89 6.39 18.15
CA GLY A 115 11.46 5.07 18.61
C GLY A 115 10.72 5.07 19.95
N ILE A 116 10.98 6.05 20.83
CA ILE A 116 10.29 6.19 22.13
C ILE A 116 8.86 6.71 21.91
N ALA A 117 8.69 7.70 21.03
CA ALA A 117 7.36 8.22 20.70
C ALA A 117 6.51 7.13 20.02
N VAL A 118 7.10 6.37 19.10
CA VAL A 118 6.43 5.23 18.44
C VAL A 118 5.98 4.18 19.45
N ALA A 119 6.86 3.78 20.38
CA ALA A 119 6.51 2.82 21.40
C ALA A 119 5.33 3.30 22.26
N LYS A 120 5.34 4.57 22.69
CA LYS A 120 4.22 5.17 23.44
C LYS A 120 2.91 5.19 22.66
N GLN A 121 2.96 5.49 21.35
CA GLN A 121 1.77 5.48 20.50
C GLN A 121 1.23 4.06 20.32
N MET A 122 2.11 3.07 20.12
CA MET A 122 1.71 1.67 20.03
C MET A 122 1.07 1.16 21.33
N ASP A 123 1.67 1.49 22.48
CA ASP A 123 1.10 1.16 23.79
C ASP A 123 -0.26 1.84 24.03
N ALA A 124 -0.43 3.07 23.56
CA ALA A 124 -1.69 3.79 23.66
C ALA A 124 -2.76 3.15 22.78
N LEU A 125 -2.40 2.78 21.53
CA LEU A 125 -3.28 2.09 20.60
C LEU A 125 -3.69 0.71 21.15
N GLU A 126 -2.74 -0.04 21.70
CA GLU A 126 -3.02 -1.36 22.28
C GLU A 126 -3.95 -1.26 23.48
N ARG A 127 -3.74 -0.27 24.35
CA ARG A 127 -4.66 0.04 25.46
C ARG A 127 -6.05 0.41 24.98
N TRP A 128 -6.14 1.24 23.93
CA TRP A 128 -7.43 1.61 23.33
C TRP A 128 -8.15 0.40 22.70
N LEU A 129 -7.46 -0.46 21.98
CA LEU A 129 -8.02 -1.69 21.40
C LEU A 129 -8.49 -2.68 22.49
N ARG A 130 -7.85 -2.67 23.63
CA ARG A 130 -8.16 -3.59 24.75
C ARG A 130 -9.14 -3.00 25.78
N GLN A 131 -9.47 -1.71 25.72
CA GLN A 131 -10.31 -1.05 26.74
C GLN A 131 -11.67 -1.72 26.95
N ASP A 132 -12.20 -2.32 25.90
CA ASP A 132 -13.48 -3.04 25.90
C ASP A 132 -13.34 -4.55 26.11
N ASN A 133 -12.11 -5.07 26.10
CA ASN A 133 -11.83 -6.51 26.26
C ASN A 133 -11.60 -6.85 27.72
N THR A 134 -12.61 -6.65 28.56
CA THR A 134 -12.55 -6.98 29.99
C THR A 134 -13.09 -8.39 30.24
N TRP A 135 -12.56 -9.05 31.31
CA TRP A 135 -13.05 -10.36 31.75
C TRP A 135 -14.57 -10.34 32.02
N TRP A 136 -15.10 -9.23 32.57
CA TRP A 136 -16.54 -9.05 32.81
C TRP A 136 -17.36 -8.99 31.51
N ARG A 137 -16.85 -8.36 30.46
CA ARG A 137 -17.54 -8.29 29.16
C ARG A 137 -17.55 -9.66 28.49
N TRP A 138 -16.42 -10.37 28.54
CA TRP A 138 -16.32 -11.75 28.04
C TRP A 138 -17.25 -12.70 28.83
N PHE A 139 -17.25 -12.63 30.15
CA PHE A 139 -18.13 -13.45 31.01
C PHE A 139 -19.60 -13.18 30.74
N ARG A 140 -19.97 -11.92 30.60
CA ARG A 140 -21.34 -11.52 30.29
C ARG A 140 -21.78 -11.99 28.91
N SER A 141 -20.94 -11.93 27.88
CA SER A 141 -21.25 -12.44 26.54
C SER A 141 -21.54 -13.94 26.51
N LYS A 142 -21.01 -14.71 27.49
CA LYS A 142 -21.27 -16.13 27.63
C LYS A 142 -22.57 -16.45 28.40
N ILE A 143 -22.97 -15.60 29.33
CA ILE A 143 -24.14 -15.84 30.19
C ILE A 143 -25.41 -15.14 29.66
N ALA A 144 -25.27 -13.95 29.14
CA ALA A 144 -26.37 -13.13 28.62
C ALA A 144 -25.93 -12.37 27.37
N PRO A 145 -25.76 -13.08 26.24
CA PRO A 145 -25.36 -12.44 24.96
C PRO A 145 -26.41 -11.44 24.49
N ARG A 146 -25.94 -10.26 24.08
CA ARG A 146 -26.78 -9.27 23.37
C ARG A 146 -26.70 -9.53 21.87
N ARG A 147 -27.69 -9.03 21.10
CA ARG A 147 -27.69 -9.17 19.62
C ARG A 147 -26.52 -8.46 18.92
N GLU A 148 -25.72 -7.71 19.64
CA GLU A 148 -24.55 -6.94 19.15
C GLU A 148 -23.20 -7.50 19.67
N ASP A 149 -23.21 -8.56 20.45
CA ASP A 149 -22.02 -9.33 20.87
C ASP A 149 -21.79 -10.48 19.85
#